data_636e4d975effabf71c13eca9e668aa6a
#
_entry.id   636e4d975effabf71c13eca9e668aa6a
#
_cell.length_a   1.000
_cell.length_b   1.000
_cell.length_c   1.000
_cell.angle_alpha   90.00
_cell.angle_beta   90.00
_cell.angle_gamma   90.00
#
_symmetry.space_group_name_H-M   'P 1'
#
loop_
_entity.id
_entity.type
_entity.pdbx_description
1 polymer ?
#
loop_
_entity_poly.entity_id
_entity_poly.type
_entity_poly.pdbx_seq_one_letter_code
_entity_poly.pdbx_strand_id
1 'polypeptide(L)'
;MGKKVLIVEDEQSIVDILSFNLMREGYDTLEALDGPTGLQLALEQNPELVLLDLMLPGMSGFDVCQRIRQAGSLVPIVMLTAREEEDDKVRGLELGADDYITKPFKNRELMARVKANIRRVSMSASAPAAAPAEAGTSLGARVRVDEERAAIYKDGAPLDLTQREYDLIRFLAARPGKVFSREALMEHVWNYDGYVGDVRAVDVAIRRLREKLEDDPASPAFIRTKRGMGYYFGE
;
A
#
# COMPACT_ATOMS: atom_id res chain seq x y z
N MET A 1 22.38 1.80 -8.75
CA MET A 1 21.71 2.78 -7.86
C MET A 1 20.88 1.96 -6.86
N GLY A 2 20.99 2.26 -5.56
CA GLY A 2 20.15 1.66 -4.55
C GLY A 2 18.70 2.09 -4.71
N LYS A 3 17.77 1.33 -4.10
CA LYS A 3 16.36 1.74 -4.03
C LYS A 3 16.24 2.90 -3.05
N LYS A 4 15.53 3.97 -3.45
CA LYS A 4 15.38 5.18 -2.65
C LYS A 4 14.19 5.07 -1.70
N VAL A 5 14.39 5.40 -0.43
CA VAL A 5 13.34 5.54 0.59
C VAL A 5 13.31 6.99 1.04
N LEU A 6 12.15 7.64 0.91
CA LEU A 6 11.95 8.98 1.43
C LEU A 6 11.47 8.90 2.88
N ILE A 7 12.15 9.62 3.75
CA ILE A 7 11.81 9.79 5.17
C ILE A 7 11.28 11.21 5.33
N VAL A 8 10.04 11.36 5.80
CA VAL A 8 9.41 12.66 6.10
C VAL A 8 9.05 12.65 7.58
N GLU A 9 9.88 13.32 8.38
CA GLU A 9 9.85 13.28 9.85
C GLU A 9 10.53 14.54 10.37
N ASP A 10 9.94 15.26 11.30
CA ASP A 10 10.46 16.53 11.80
C ASP A 10 11.52 16.38 12.90
N GLU A 11 11.58 15.23 13.58
CA GLU A 11 12.58 14.96 14.60
C GLU A 11 13.85 14.36 13.98
N GLN A 12 14.93 15.17 13.90
CA GLN A 12 16.21 14.76 13.28
C GLN A 12 16.77 13.48 13.87
N SER A 13 16.62 13.26 15.17
CA SER A 13 17.09 12.04 15.84
C SER A 13 16.40 10.77 15.32
N ILE A 14 15.13 10.86 14.96
CA ILE A 14 14.37 9.76 14.35
C ILE A 14 14.84 9.57 12.90
N VAL A 15 15.00 10.65 12.14
CA VAL A 15 15.53 10.63 10.78
C VAL A 15 16.88 9.92 10.74
N ASP A 16 17.81 10.29 11.62
CA ASP A 16 19.15 9.69 11.69
C ASP A 16 19.11 8.19 11.96
N ILE A 17 18.25 7.75 12.89
CA ILE A 17 18.05 6.34 13.22
C ILE A 17 17.45 5.58 12.02
N LEU A 18 16.43 6.13 11.36
CA LEU A 18 15.78 5.54 10.21
C LEU A 18 16.76 5.42 9.03
N SER A 19 17.45 6.52 8.72
CA SER A 19 18.43 6.62 7.63
C SER A 19 19.57 5.61 7.83
N PHE A 20 20.16 5.56 9.04
CA PHE A 20 21.21 4.59 9.37
C PHE A 20 20.76 3.14 9.16
N ASN A 21 19.56 2.79 9.62
CA ASN A 21 19.04 1.43 9.48
C ASN A 21 18.72 1.06 8.04
N LEU A 22 18.15 1.98 7.26
CA LEU A 22 17.86 1.80 5.84
C LEU A 22 19.14 1.63 5.03
N MET A 23 20.14 2.47 5.25
CA MET A 23 21.45 2.36 4.57
C MET A 23 22.15 1.03 4.87
N ARG A 24 22.07 0.52 6.09
CA ARG A 24 22.60 -0.82 6.43
C ARG A 24 21.92 -1.96 5.67
N GLU A 25 20.70 -1.77 5.25
CA GLU A 25 19.93 -2.72 4.43
C GLU A 25 20.08 -2.49 2.92
N GLY A 26 20.93 -1.51 2.53
CA GLY A 26 21.28 -1.23 1.14
C GLY A 26 20.32 -0.29 0.41
N TYR A 27 19.52 0.50 1.15
CA TYR A 27 18.67 1.54 0.59
C TYR A 27 19.39 2.89 0.56
N ASP A 28 19.11 3.69 -0.47
CA ASP A 28 19.45 5.11 -0.50
C ASP A 28 18.34 5.89 0.21
N THR A 29 18.66 6.90 1.02
CA THR A 29 17.67 7.70 1.75
C THR A 29 17.56 9.11 1.21
N LEU A 30 16.32 9.61 1.15
CA LEU A 30 15.97 11.01 0.98
C LEU A 30 15.31 11.48 2.27
N GLU A 31 15.58 12.70 2.71
CA GLU A 31 15.15 13.20 4.01
C GLU A 31 14.41 14.54 3.86
N ALA A 32 13.32 14.68 4.56
CA ALA A 32 12.55 15.91 4.67
C ALA A 32 12.08 16.11 6.12
N LEU A 33 12.26 17.33 6.64
CA LEU A 33 11.89 17.67 8.02
C LEU A 33 10.52 18.38 8.12
N ASP A 34 9.82 18.50 7.01
CA ASP A 34 8.50 19.13 6.93
C ASP A 34 7.65 18.54 5.79
N GLY A 35 6.34 18.73 5.89
CA GLY A 35 5.40 18.20 4.91
C GLY A 35 5.56 18.76 3.49
N PRO A 36 5.72 20.08 3.28
CA PRO A 36 5.93 20.65 1.95
C PRO A 36 7.16 20.09 1.22
N THR A 37 8.31 20.01 1.90
CA THR A 37 9.54 19.42 1.36
C THR A 37 9.34 17.93 1.06
N GLY A 38 8.69 17.19 1.98
CA GLY A 38 8.35 15.78 1.79
C GLY A 38 7.50 15.54 0.56
N LEU A 39 6.45 16.35 0.35
CA LEU A 39 5.60 16.29 -0.84
C LEU A 39 6.40 16.54 -2.13
N GLN A 40 7.22 17.58 -2.15
CA GLN A 40 8.04 17.90 -3.30
C GLN A 40 8.98 16.74 -3.66
N LEU A 41 9.72 16.21 -2.68
CA LEU A 41 10.64 15.09 -2.91
C LEU A 41 9.91 13.82 -3.36
N ALA A 42 8.72 13.54 -2.82
CA ALA A 42 7.93 12.38 -3.22
C ALA A 42 7.52 12.43 -4.70
N LEU A 43 7.22 13.63 -5.23
CA LEU A 43 6.79 13.82 -6.61
C LEU A 43 7.96 13.94 -7.61
N GLU A 44 9.07 14.55 -7.19
CA GLU A 44 10.19 14.83 -8.10
C GLU A 44 11.24 13.71 -8.12
N GLN A 45 11.51 13.05 -6.99
CA GLN A 45 12.61 12.09 -6.85
C GLN A 45 12.22 10.63 -7.09
N ASN A 46 10.92 10.35 -7.29
CA ASN A 46 10.37 9.01 -7.52
C ASN A 46 10.92 7.95 -6.54
N PRO A 47 10.72 8.12 -5.21
CA PRO A 47 11.14 7.11 -4.24
C PRO A 47 10.34 5.82 -4.42
N GLU A 48 10.92 4.69 -4.04
CA GLU A 48 10.25 3.39 -4.03
C GLU A 48 9.37 3.18 -2.79
N LEU A 49 9.53 4.01 -1.76
CA LEU A 49 8.73 4.02 -0.54
C LEU A 49 8.83 5.38 0.14
N VAL A 50 7.74 5.80 0.77
CA VAL A 50 7.68 6.96 1.66
C VAL A 50 7.39 6.49 3.09
N LEU A 51 8.26 6.81 4.03
CA LEU A 51 7.99 6.79 5.47
C LEU A 51 7.51 8.18 5.85
N LEU A 52 6.31 8.31 6.39
CA LEU A 52 5.65 9.60 6.55
C LEU A 52 5.11 9.77 7.96
N ASP A 53 5.67 10.71 8.71
CA ASP A 53 5.06 11.09 9.99
C ASP A 53 3.77 11.86 9.78
N LEU A 54 2.84 11.71 10.72
CA LEU A 54 1.56 12.40 10.72
C LEU A 54 1.69 13.83 11.20
N MET A 55 2.51 14.06 12.22
CA MET A 55 2.64 15.33 12.93
C MET A 55 3.82 16.16 12.39
N LEU A 56 3.67 16.71 11.19
CA LEU A 56 4.71 17.48 10.52
C LEU A 56 4.41 18.98 10.57
N PRO A 57 5.44 19.84 10.63
CA PRO A 57 5.26 21.26 10.49
C PRO A 57 4.84 21.66 9.07
N GLY A 58 4.07 22.73 8.97
CA GLY A 58 3.63 23.32 7.70
C GLY A 58 2.49 22.58 7.01
N MET A 59 2.57 21.26 6.89
CA MET A 59 1.55 20.41 6.27
C MET A 59 1.50 19.05 6.96
N SER A 60 0.33 18.62 7.41
CA SER A 60 0.19 17.32 8.08
C SER A 60 0.54 16.14 7.16
N GLY A 61 0.99 15.02 7.73
CA GLY A 61 1.24 13.80 6.95
C GLY A 61 0.00 13.30 6.22
N PHE A 62 -1.20 13.55 6.74
CA PHE A 62 -2.45 13.24 6.04
C PHE A 62 -2.59 14.03 4.75
N ASP A 63 -2.32 15.34 4.80
CA ASP A 63 -2.40 16.22 3.62
C ASP A 63 -1.31 15.86 2.59
N VAL A 64 -0.10 15.52 3.06
CA VAL A 64 0.98 15.03 2.20
C VAL A 64 0.54 13.76 1.47
N CYS A 65 0.04 12.76 2.18
CA CYS A 65 -0.46 11.51 1.62
C CYS A 65 -1.56 11.77 0.56
N GLN A 66 -2.56 12.56 0.92
CA GLN A 66 -3.66 12.89 0.02
C GLN A 66 -3.18 13.57 -1.26
N ARG A 67 -2.25 14.55 -1.16
CA ARG A 67 -1.71 15.26 -2.32
C ARG A 67 -0.84 14.36 -3.20
N ILE A 68 -0.06 13.45 -2.63
CA ILE A 68 0.69 12.44 -3.40
C ILE A 68 -0.28 11.60 -4.23
N ARG A 69 -1.39 11.15 -3.64
CA ARG A 69 -2.42 10.36 -4.35
C ARG A 69 -3.19 11.18 -5.39
N GLN A 70 -3.54 12.43 -5.09
CA GLN A 70 -4.17 13.35 -6.05
C GLN A 70 -3.29 13.66 -7.27
N ALA A 71 -1.96 13.63 -7.09
CA ALA A 71 -1.01 13.73 -8.19
C ALA A 71 -0.86 12.43 -9.02
N GLY A 72 -1.65 11.39 -8.72
CA GLY A 72 -1.62 10.10 -9.42
C GLY A 72 -0.46 9.18 -9.02
N SER A 73 0.33 9.55 -7.99
CA SER A 73 1.43 8.70 -7.55
C SER A 73 0.92 7.52 -6.74
N LEU A 74 1.36 6.32 -7.11
CA LEU A 74 1.05 5.05 -6.45
C LEU A 74 2.19 4.57 -5.54
N VAL A 75 3.19 5.42 -5.28
CA VAL A 75 4.31 5.08 -4.39
C VAL A 75 3.78 4.54 -3.05
N PRO A 76 4.31 3.42 -2.54
CA PRO A 76 3.92 2.91 -1.23
C PRO A 76 4.20 3.94 -0.13
N ILE A 77 3.19 4.20 0.71
CA ILE A 77 3.28 5.11 1.84
C ILE A 77 3.04 4.32 3.13
N VAL A 78 4.02 4.34 4.02
CA VAL A 78 3.93 3.79 5.38
C VAL A 78 3.90 4.96 6.36
N MET A 79 2.77 5.12 7.05
CA MET A 79 2.62 6.18 8.03
C MET A 79 3.28 5.83 9.36
N LEU A 80 3.96 6.82 9.95
CA LEU A 80 4.50 6.76 11.30
C LEU A 80 3.52 7.51 12.22
N THR A 81 3.00 6.87 13.28
CA THR A 81 1.96 7.46 14.12
C THR A 81 2.23 7.23 15.60
N ALA A 82 1.79 8.15 16.46
CA ALA A 82 1.79 7.92 17.90
C ALA A 82 0.75 6.85 18.28
N ARG A 83 0.97 6.17 19.40
CA ARG A 83 0.24 4.94 19.82
C ARG A 83 -1.25 5.16 20.14
N GLU A 84 -1.68 6.38 20.39
CA GLU A 84 -2.98 6.67 21.03
C GLU A 84 -4.13 6.97 20.06
N GLU A 85 -3.88 7.11 18.75
CA GLU A 85 -4.88 7.58 17.81
C GLU A 85 -5.32 6.47 16.85
N GLU A 86 -6.24 5.62 17.34
CA GLU A 86 -6.83 4.55 16.52
C GLU A 86 -7.58 5.12 15.29
N ASP A 87 -8.21 6.27 15.47
CA ASP A 87 -8.92 6.98 14.40
C ASP A 87 -7.97 7.52 13.32
N ASP A 88 -6.76 7.94 13.68
CA ASP A 88 -5.77 8.41 12.73
C ASP A 88 -5.20 7.30 11.83
N LYS A 89 -5.09 6.08 12.35
CA LYS A 89 -4.69 4.92 11.54
C LYS A 89 -5.72 4.62 10.46
N VAL A 90 -6.99 4.61 10.83
CA VAL A 90 -8.09 4.40 9.87
C VAL A 90 -8.11 5.51 8.86
N ARG A 91 -8.04 6.77 9.30
CA ARG A 91 -8.02 7.95 8.43
C ARG A 91 -6.84 7.93 7.45
N GLY A 92 -5.63 7.61 7.92
CA GLY A 92 -4.45 7.51 7.06
C GLY A 92 -4.59 6.47 5.98
N LEU A 93 -5.08 5.30 6.34
CA LEU A 93 -5.38 4.23 5.37
C LEU A 93 -6.49 4.66 4.40
N GLU A 94 -7.54 5.33 4.84
CA GLU A 94 -8.61 5.86 3.97
C GLU A 94 -8.10 6.92 2.98
N LEU A 95 -7.12 7.73 3.36
CA LEU A 95 -6.49 8.73 2.50
C LEU A 95 -5.49 8.17 1.50
N GLY A 96 -5.15 6.89 1.59
CA GLY A 96 -4.30 6.26 0.60
C GLY A 96 -2.99 5.69 1.10
N ALA A 97 -2.73 5.67 2.39
CA ALA A 97 -1.59 4.93 2.93
C ALA A 97 -1.75 3.42 2.70
N ASP A 98 -0.63 2.73 2.52
CA ASP A 98 -0.58 1.29 2.32
C ASP A 98 -0.40 0.54 3.64
N ASP A 99 0.17 1.21 4.64
CA ASP A 99 0.47 0.65 5.94
C ASP A 99 0.74 1.75 6.97
N TYR A 100 0.85 1.38 8.26
CA TYR A 100 1.29 2.28 9.32
C TYR A 100 2.14 1.55 10.36
N ILE A 101 2.96 2.32 11.08
CA ILE A 101 3.81 1.85 12.17
C ILE A 101 3.62 2.79 13.36
N THR A 102 3.37 2.22 14.53
CA THR A 102 3.20 3.02 15.75
C THR A 102 4.54 3.32 16.41
N LYS A 103 4.76 4.59 16.77
CA LYS A 103 5.88 5.04 17.62
C LYS A 103 5.60 4.70 19.10
N PRO A 104 6.59 4.22 19.88
CA PRO A 104 7.92 3.83 19.45
C PRO A 104 7.92 2.48 18.73
N PHE A 105 8.61 2.39 17.61
CA PHE A 105 8.72 1.17 16.82
C PHE A 105 10.02 0.41 17.05
N LYS A 106 9.94 -0.91 16.87
CA LYS A 106 11.15 -1.75 16.86
C LYS A 106 11.77 -1.72 15.47
N ASN A 107 13.09 -1.57 15.39
CA ASN A 107 13.82 -1.55 14.12
C ASN A 107 13.51 -2.77 13.23
N ARG A 108 13.43 -3.96 13.84
CA ARG A 108 13.09 -5.20 13.12
C ARG A 108 11.71 -5.13 12.46
N GLU A 109 10.73 -4.56 13.14
CA GLU A 109 9.38 -4.36 12.59
C GLU A 109 9.39 -3.39 11.41
N LEU A 110 10.00 -2.21 11.61
CA LEU A 110 10.14 -1.21 10.56
C LEU A 110 10.78 -1.80 9.30
N MET A 111 11.94 -2.48 9.45
CA MET A 111 12.65 -3.07 8.31
C MET A 111 11.84 -4.17 7.61
N ALA A 112 11.09 -4.98 8.35
CA ALA A 112 10.20 -5.98 7.76
C ALA A 112 9.13 -5.33 6.88
N ARG A 113 8.50 -4.24 7.35
CA ARG A 113 7.48 -3.50 6.61
C ARG A 113 8.05 -2.77 5.38
N VAL A 114 9.21 -2.13 5.52
CA VAL A 114 9.92 -1.49 4.41
C VAL A 114 10.25 -2.53 3.32
N LYS A 115 10.86 -3.66 3.70
CA LYS A 115 11.20 -4.74 2.75
C LYS A 115 9.96 -5.30 2.06
N ALA A 116 8.88 -5.53 2.81
CA ALA A 116 7.63 -6.05 2.26
C ALA A 116 7.02 -5.09 1.22
N ASN A 117 7.01 -3.79 1.50
CA ASN A 117 6.45 -2.80 0.59
C ASN A 117 7.34 -2.58 -0.66
N ILE A 118 8.66 -2.48 -0.50
CA ILE A 118 9.60 -2.24 -1.63
C ILE A 118 9.74 -3.47 -2.55
N ARG A 119 9.72 -4.70 -2.03
CA ARG A 119 9.84 -5.92 -2.85
C ARG A 119 8.78 -5.97 -3.93
N ARG A 120 7.59 -5.48 -3.67
CA ARG A 120 6.44 -5.48 -4.58
C ARG A 120 6.61 -4.53 -5.75
N VAL A 121 7.14 -3.33 -5.52
CA VAL A 121 7.44 -2.36 -6.58
C VAL A 121 8.40 -2.93 -7.62
N SER A 122 9.38 -3.74 -7.17
CA SER A 122 10.36 -4.35 -8.08
C SER A 122 9.79 -5.43 -8.98
N MET A 123 8.73 -6.11 -8.57
CA MET A 123 8.07 -7.14 -9.38
C MET A 123 7.18 -6.52 -10.46
N SER A 124 6.64 -5.32 -10.21
CA SER A 124 5.79 -4.58 -11.15
C SER A 124 6.59 -3.81 -12.22
N ALA A 125 7.81 -3.38 -11.91
CA ALA A 125 8.63 -2.52 -12.78
C ALA A 125 9.35 -3.28 -13.92
N SER A 126 9.30 -4.60 -13.98
CA SER A 126 10.05 -5.40 -14.97
C SER A 126 9.25 -5.77 -16.24
N ALA A 127 8.04 -5.27 -16.44
CA ALA A 127 7.24 -5.57 -17.62
C ALA A 127 7.33 -4.46 -18.68
N PRO A 128 7.76 -4.75 -19.94
CA PRO A 128 7.80 -3.76 -21.00
C PRO A 128 6.41 -3.38 -21.50
N ALA A 129 6.22 -2.07 -21.77
CA ALA A 129 5.02 -1.56 -22.40
C ALA A 129 4.95 -2.02 -23.86
N ALA A 130 4.19 -3.05 -24.17
CA ALA A 130 3.85 -3.43 -25.54
C ALA A 130 2.49 -4.14 -25.60
N ALA A 131 1.66 -3.68 -26.54
CA ALA A 131 0.47 -4.23 -27.21
C ALA A 131 -0.48 -5.21 -26.44
N PRO A 132 -1.79 -5.21 -26.75
CA PRO A 132 -2.77 -6.05 -26.06
C PRO A 132 -2.53 -7.52 -26.40
N ALA A 133 -1.91 -8.26 -25.46
CA ALA A 133 -1.83 -9.70 -25.53
C ALA A 133 -2.94 -10.29 -24.65
N GLU A 134 -3.66 -11.28 -25.18
CA GLU A 134 -4.73 -12.02 -24.50
C GLU A 134 -4.23 -12.97 -23.39
N ALA A 135 -3.06 -12.70 -22.82
CA ALA A 135 -2.45 -13.48 -21.75
C ALA A 135 -2.75 -12.85 -20.40
N GLY A 136 -3.76 -13.34 -19.72
CA GLY A 136 -4.13 -12.97 -18.36
C GLY A 136 -5.19 -13.95 -17.84
N THR A 137 -5.22 -14.18 -16.53
CA THR A 137 -6.26 -14.99 -15.92
C THR A 137 -7.57 -14.19 -15.92
N SER A 138 -8.53 -14.57 -16.76
CA SER A 138 -9.86 -13.98 -16.76
C SER A 138 -10.63 -14.45 -15.52
N LEU A 139 -11.10 -13.51 -14.73
CA LEU A 139 -11.91 -13.75 -13.54
C LEU A 139 -13.36 -13.39 -13.82
N GLY A 140 -14.08 -14.31 -14.47
CA GLY A 140 -15.38 -14.00 -15.06
C GLY A 140 -15.22 -13.13 -16.31
N ALA A 141 -16.36 -12.64 -16.84
CA ALA A 141 -16.37 -11.90 -18.12
C ALA A 141 -15.82 -10.47 -18.02
N ARG A 142 -15.70 -9.89 -16.81
CA ARG A 142 -15.50 -8.45 -16.63
C ARG A 142 -14.16 -8.05 -16.01
N VAL A 143 -13.51 -8.94 -15.26
CA VAL A 143 -12.24 -8.65 -14.55
C VAL A 143 -11.14 -9.55 -15.09
N ARG A 144 -10.01 -8.96 -15.45
CA ARG A 144 -8.81 -9.67 -15.91
C ARG A 144 -7.59 -9.26 -15.10
N VAL A 145 -6.85 -10.24 -14.60
CA VAL A 145 -5.56 -10.04 -13.95
C VAL A 145 -4.45 -10.24 -14.98
N ASP A 146 -3.63 -9.24 -15.17
CA ASP A 146 -2.42 -9.29 -15.98
C ASP A 146 -1.21 -9.33 -15.05
N GLU A 147 -0.69 -10.52 -14.80
CA GLU A 147 0.43 -10.70 -13.86
C GLU A 147 1.75 -10.18 -14.45
N GLU A 148 1.91 -10.21 -15.78
CA GLU A 148 3.12 -9.71 -16.43
C GLU A 148 3.26 -8.19 -16.30
N ARG A 149 2.12 -7.49 -16.38
CA ARG A 149 2.07 -6.02 -16.24
C ARG A 149 1.74 -5.54 -14.84
N ALA A 150 1.51 -6.48 -13.90
CA ALA A 150 0.99 -6.18 -12.57
C ALA A 150 -0.24 -5.26 -12.60
N ALA A 151 -1.17 -5.52 -13.53
CA ALA A 151 -2.33 -4.69 -13.79
C ALA A 151 -3.63 -5.49 -13.67
N ILE A 152 -4.68 -4.81 -13.23
CA ILE A 152 -6.04 -5.33 -13.22
C ILE A 152 -6.87 -4.52 -14.21
N TYR A 153 -7.63 -5.23 -15.03
CA TYR A 153 -8.55 -4.61 -15.98
C TYR A 153 -10.00 -4.94 -15.60
N LYS A 154 -10.86 -3.95 -15.65
CA LYS A 154 -12.31 -4.10 -15.54
C LYS A 154 -12.95 -3.62 -16.83
N ASP A 155 -13.79 -4.45 -17.45
CA ASP A 155 -14.45 -4.14 -18.73
C ASP A 155 -13.47 -3.64 -19.82
N GLY A 156 -12.25 -4.17 -19.82
CA GLY A 156 -11.18 -3.82 -20.75
C GLY A 156 -10.36 -2.57 -20.39
N ALA A 157 -10.76 -1.79 -19.38
CA ALA A 157 -10.04 -0.63 -18.91
C ALA A 157 -9.12 -0.97 -17.72
N PRO A 158 -7.88 -0.45 -17.67
CA PRO A 158 -6.99 -0.65 -16.53
C PRO A 158 -7.52 0.08 -15.31
N LEU A 159 -7.41 -0.54 -14.14
CA LEU A 159 -7.71 0.09 -12.86
C LEU A 159 -6.46 0.74 -12.26
N ASP A 160 -6.63 1.94 -11.73
CA ASP A 160 -5.59 2.68 -11.03
C ASP A 160 -5.51 2.21 -9.56
N LEU A 161 -4.73 1.16 -9.34
CA LEU A 161 -4.60 0.49 -8.05
C LEU A 161 -3.24 0.75 -7.42
N THR A 162 -3.22 1.01 -6.11
CA THR A 162 -1.98 0.93 -5.35
C THR A 162 -1.46 -0.52 -5.37
N GLN A 163 -0.17 -0.70 -5.09
CA GLN A 163 0.41 -2.03 -5.06
C GLN A 163 -0.32 -2.96 -4.07
N ARG A 164 -0.78 -2.42 -2.95
CA ARG A 164 -1.53 -3.18 -1.94
C ARG A 164 -2.89 -3.66 -2.45
N GLU A 165 -3.60 -2.78 -3.14
CA GLU A 165 -4.89 -3.10 -3.75
C GLU A 165 -4.74 -4.15 -4.85
N TYR A 166 -3.69 -4.05 -5.67
CA TYR A 166 -3.35 -5.05 -6.68
C TYR A 166 -3.07 -6.42 -6.04
N ASP A 167 -2.20 -6.49 -5.01
CA ASP A 167 -1.87 -7.74 -4.34
C ASP A 167 -3.10 -8.39 -3.70
N LEU A 168 -3.99 -7.58 -3.13
CA LEU A 168 -5.20 -8.04 -2.47
C LEU A 168 -6.18 -8.68 -3.46
N ILE A 169 -6.47 -7.99 -4.57
CA ILE A 169 -7.35 -8.55 -5.60
C ILE A 169 -6.73 -9.77 -6.26
N ARG A 170 -5.44 -9.73 -6.61
CA ARG A 170 -4.72 -10.87 -7.19
C ARG A 170 -4.79 -12.10 -6.29
N PHE A 171 -4.57 -11.91 -4.98
CA PHE A 171 -4.61 -13.00 -4.00
C PHE A 171 -6.00 -13.63 -3.87
N LEU A 172 -7.04 -12.80 -3.76
CA LEU A 172 -8.43 -13.25 -3.64
C LEU A 172 -8.90 -13.92 -4.95
N ALA A 173 -8.58 -13.31 -6.05
CA ALA A 173 -8.98 -13.73 -7.39
C ALA A 173 -8.32 -15.03 -7.85
N ALA A 174 -7.12 -15.33 -7.38
CA ALA A 174 -6.46 -16.62 -7.62
C ALA A 174 -7.20 -17.82 -6.98
N ARG A 175 -8.19 -17.57 -6.09
CA ARG A 175 -8.94 -18.60 -5.38
C ARG A 175 -10.42 -18.19 -5.22
N PRO A 176 -11.18 -18.10 -6.33
CA PRO A 176 -12.58 -17.69 -6.30
C PRO A 176 -13.40 -18.56 -5.36
N GLY A 177 -14.37 -17.96 -4.69
CA GLY A 177 -15.26 -18.62 -3.71
C GLY A 177 -14.60 -18.99 -2.38
N LYS A 178 -13.26 -19.01 -2.27
CA LYS A 178 -12.57 -19.29 -1.01
C LYS A 178 -12.59 -18.09 -0.09
N VAL A 179 -13.16 -18.26 1.12
CA VAL A 179 -13.17 -17.22 2.17
C VAL A 179 -11.84 -17.20 2.91
N PHE A 180 -11.29 -16.00 3.05
CA PHE A 180 -10.09 -15.73 3.83
C PHE A 180 -10.42 -14.82 5.01
N SER A 181 -9.93 -15.17 6.20
CA SER A 181 -10.04 -14.30 7.37
C SER A 181 -9.16 -13.05 7.19
N ARG A 182 -9.39 -12.03 8.02
CA ARG A 182 -8.58 -10.80 8.01
C ARG A 182 -7.13 -11.10 8.36
N GLU A 183 -6.91 -11.99 9.30
CA GLU A 183 -5.59 -12.45 9.73
C GLU A 183 -4.86 -13.15 8.59
N ALA A 184 -5.54 -14.05 7.87
CA ALA A 184 -4.98 -14.74 6.72
C ALA A 184 -4.63 -13.77 5.58
N LEU A 185 -5.47 -12.74 5.34
CA LEU A 185 -5.17 -11.70 4.38
C LEU A 185 -3.98 -10.85 4.82
N MET A 186 -3.91 -10.51 6.12
CA MET A 186 -2.78 -9.78 6.69
C MET A 186 -1.47 -10.57 6.52
N GLU A 187 -1.47 -11.86 6.81
CA GLU A 187 -0.32 -12.72 6.63
C GLU A 187 0.12 -12.81 5.16
N HIS A 188 -0.81 -13.09 4.25
CA HIS A 188 -0.47 -13.39 2.86
C HIS A 188 -0.29 -12.16 1.97
N VAL A 189 -1.06 -11.08 2.22
CA VAL A 189 -1.02 -9.87 1.40
C VAL A 189 -0.09 -8.83 2.01
N TRP A 190 -0.04 -8.68 3.35
CA TRP A 190 0.92 -7.79 4.01
C TRP A 190 2.27 -8.46 4.29
N ASN A 191 2.36 -9.80 4.18
CA ASN A 191 3.59 -10.60 4.41
C ASN A 191 4.20 -10.38 5.80
N TYR A 192 3.38 -10.32 6.82
CA TYR A 192 3.87 -10.25 8.19
C TYR A 192 3.99 -11.65 8.78
N ASP A 193 5.23 -12.08 9.05
CA ASP A 193 5.51 -13.28 9.83
C ASP A 193 5.09 -13.05 11.29
N GLY A 194 3.95 -13.62 11.67
CA GLY A 194 3.35 -13.40 12.97
C GLY A 194 2.46 -12.15 13.02
N TYR A 195 1.52 -12.15 13.95
CA TYR A 195 0.53 -11.11 14.14
C TYR A 195 1.16 -9.78 14.60
N VAL A 196 1.50 -8.90 13.67
CA VAL A 196 2.11 -7.57 13.93
C VAL A 196 1.36 -6.47 13.15
N GLY A 197 0.06 -6.60 12.95
CA GLY A 197 -0.70 -5.58 12.23
C GLY A 197 -2.13 -5.46 12.73
N ASP A 198 -2.73 -4.30 12.54
CA ASP A 198 -4.15 -4.12 12.81
C ASP A 198 -4.95 -4.67 11.61
N VAL A 199 -5.79 -5.64 11.87
CA VAL A 199 -6.69 -6.26 10.87
C VAL A 199 -7.63 -5.26 10.21
N ARG A 200 -7.83 -4.08 10.79
CA ARG A 200 -8.60 -2.98 10.18
C ARG A 200 -8.00 -2.48 8.88
N ALA A 201 -6.66 -2.58 8.71
CA ALA A 201 -6.02 -2.25 7.44
C ALA A 201 -6.58 -3.07 6.28
N VAL A 202 -6.98 -4.31 6.53
CA VAL A 202 -7.66 -5.16 5.54
C VAL A 202 -9.02 -4.58 5.17
N ASP A 203 -9.84 -4.20 6.16
CA ASP A 203 -11.18 -3.68 5.92
C ASP A 203 -11.14 -2.37 5.11
N VAL A 204 -10.22 -1.48 5.44
CA VAL A 204 -10.00 -0.22 4.69
C VAL A 204 -9.52 -0.51 3.27
N ALA A 205 -8.56 -1.41 3.09
CA ALA A 205 -8.07 -1.78 1.76
C ALA A 205 -9.18 -2.41 0.90
N ILE A 206 -10.01 -3.29 1.49
CA ILE A 206 -11.20 -3.87 0.81
C ILE A 206 -12.20 -2.78 0.41
N ARG A 207 -12.48 -1.81 1.30
CA ARG A 207 -13.39 -0.71 0.98
C ARG A 207 -12.89 0.11 -0.21
N ARG A 208 -11.63 0.56 -0.17
CA ARG A 208 -11.01 1.32 -1.27
C ARG A 208 -10.98 0.54 -2.58
N LEU A 209 -10.64 -0.75 -2.49
CA LEU A 209 -10.63 -1.61 -3.67
C LEU A 209 -12.04 -1.77 -4.28
N ARG A 210 -13.09 -1.85 -3.45
CA ARG A 210 -14.48 -1.86 -3.93
C ARG A 210 -14.86 -0.56 -4.61
N GLU A 211 -14.46 0.59 -4.09
CA GLU A 211 -14.70 1.90 -4.71
C GLU A 211 -14.15 2.00 -6.14
N LYS A 212 -13.09 1.26 -6.45
CA LYS A 212 -12.47 1.22 -7.78
C LYS A 212 -12.97 0.07 -8.66
N LEU A 213 -13.24 -1.09 -8.06
CA LEU A 213 -13.57 -2.32 -8.79
C LEU A 213 -15.06 -2.55 -8.99
N GLU A 214 -15.90 -2.25 -8.00
CA GLU A 214 -17.33 -2.55 -8.05
C GLU A 214 -18.10 -1.48 -8.84
N ASP A 215 -19.27 -1.85 -9.37
CA ASP A 215 -20.21 -0.87 -9.92
C ASP A 215 -20.97 -0.17 -8.79
N ASP A 216 -21.29 -0.93 -7.74
CA ASP A 216 -21.86 -0.43 -6.48
C ASP A 216 -21.06 -1.00 -5.30
N PRO A 217 -20.22 -0.19 -4.63
CA PRO A 217 -19.45 -0.62 -3.47
C PRO A 217 -20.29 -1.13 -2.30
N ALA A 218 -21.56 -0.68 -2.18
CA ALA A 218 -22.46 -1.11 -1.12
C ALA A 218 -23.06 -2.50 -1.39
N SER A 219 -23.13 -2.89 -2.70
CA SER A 219 -23.62 -4.20 -3.15
C SER A 219 -22.56 -4.92 -4.01
N PRO A 220 -21.40 -5.29 -3.42
CA PRO A 220 -20.25 -5.75 -4.17
C PRO A 220 -20.49 -7.10 -4.85
N ALA A 221 -20.17 -7.18 -6.15
CA ALA A 221 -20.27 -8.38 -6.96
C ALA A 221 -18.98 -9.20 -6.93
N PHE A 222 -17.83 -8.54 -6.99
CA PHE A 222 -16.51 -9.19 -7.10
C PHE A 222 -15.91 -9.52 -5.73
N ILE A 223 -15.78 -8.54 -4.83
CA ILE A 223 -15.21 -8.77 -3.51
C ILE A 223 -16.31 -8.81 -2.48
N ARG A 224 -16.70 -10.03 -2.09
CA ARG A 224 -17.82 -10.26 -1.18
C ARG A 224 -17.37 -10.45 0.26
N THR A 225 -18.27 -10.12 1.20
CA THR A 225 -18.07 -10.34 2.63
C THR A 225 -18.84 -11.58 3.07
N LYS A 226 -18.15 -12.50 3.73
CA LYS A 226 -18.80 -13.55 4.53
C LYS A 226 -18.82 -13.09 5.99
N ARG A 227 -19.98 -12.64 6.45
CA ARG A 227 -20.13 -12.07 7.82
C ARG A 227 -19.53 -12.99 8.88
N GLY A 228 -18.72 -12.43 9.77
CA GLY A 228 -18.01 -13.14 10.84
C GLY A 228 -16.83 -14.02 10.38
N MET A 229 -16.56 -14.17 9.07
CA MET A 229 -15.51 -15.05 8.58
C MET A 229 -14.42 -14.29 7.76
N GLY A 230 -14.78 -13.27 6.97
CA GLY A 230 -13.81 -12.53 6.15
C GLY A 230 -14.31 -12.22 4.75
N TYR A 231 -13.39 -12.26 3.78
CA TYR A 231 -13.61 -11.82 2.41
C TYR A 231 -13.28 -12.90 1.39
N TYR A 232 -13.93 -12.85 0.22
CA TYR A 232 -13.68 -13.75 -0.88
C TYR A 232 -13.98 -13.07 -2.22
N PHE A 233 -13.36 -13.58 -3.29
CA PHE A 233 -13.70 -13.18 -4.64
C PHE A 233 -14.95 -13.96 -5.09
N GLY A 234 -16.00 -13.25 -5.52
CA GLY A 234 -17.20 -13.83 -6.12
C GLY A 234 -16.91 -14.41 -7.50
N GLU A 235 -17.68 -15.40 -7.89
CA GLU A 235 -17.68 -15.98 -9.24
C GLU A 235 -18.46 -15.10 -10.21
#